data_52bdee78f0e5bc91c3183c45953e1040
#
_entry.id   52bdee78f0e5bc91c3183c45953e1040
#
_cell.length_a   1.000
_cell.length_b   1.000
_cell.length_c   1.000
_cell.angle_alpha   90.00
_cell.angle_beta   90.00
_cell.angle_gamma   90.00
#
_symmetry.space_group_name_H-M   'P 1'
#
loop_
_entity.id
_entity.type
_entity.pdbx_description
1 polymer ?
#
loop_
_entity_poly.entity_id
_entity_poly.type
_entity_poly.pdbx_seq_one_letter_code
_entity_poly.pdbx_strand_id
1 'polypeptide(L)'
;MLTVRVDGGGRKMAKYVIQAERGAAPQGAYSQGWRAGDFIFVTGTGPVDAKTGELSGESIEEQTELVISNLESVLAADHARLADVVKVTVHLSDPALFGRYNAVYARRFSPPYPVRTTVGSDLRSLPGMLIEADCIAYAPQRKSSARKSSPKKKKSRRAR
;
A
#
# COMPACT_ATOMS: atom_id res chain seq x y z
N MET A 1 -7.81 -3.51 -17.67
CA MET A 1 -7.92 -4.15 -16.34
C MET A 1 -7.70 -5.66 -16.51
N LEU A 2 -6.51 -6.15 -16.26
CA LEU A 2 -6.18 -7.57 -16.47
C LEU A 2 -6.21 -8.28 -15.12
N THR A 3 -7.36 -8.86 -14.77
CA THR A 3 -7.51 -9.71 -13.59
C THR A 3 -7.09 -11.12 -13.97
N VAL A 4 -5.89 -11.54 -13.61
CA VAL A 4 -5.48 -12.94 -13.78
C VAL A 4 -6.04 -13.76 -12.60
N ARG A 5 -7.14 -14.47 -12.83
CA ARG A 5 -7.66 -15.47 -11.89
C ARG A 5 -6.95 -16.81 -12.19
N VAL A 6 -6.20 -17.32 -11.22
CA VAL A 6 -5.66 -18.69 -11.30
C VAL A 6 -6.51 -19.58 -10.39
N ASP A 7 -7.30 -20.47 -10.98
CA ASP A 7 -8.12 -21.45 -10.27
C ASP A 7 -7.27 -22.68 -9.92
N GLY A 8 -6.94 -22.84 -8.66
CA GLY A 8 -6.36 -24.05 -8.08
C GLY A 8 -7.15 -24.43 -6.84
N GLY A 9 -7.71 -25.63 -6.82
CA GLY A 9 -8.73 -26.12 -5.88
C GLY A 9 -8.52 -25.74 -4.41
N GLY A 10 -9.53 -25.11 -3.82
CA GLY A 10 -9.74 -25.05 -2.37
C GLY A 10 -9.60 -23.71 -1.67
N ARG A 11 -8.88 -22.72 -2.18
CA ARG A 11 -8.87 -21.33 -1.66
C ARG A 11 -8.48 -20.41 -2.81
N LYS A 12 -9.40 -19.60 -3.31
CA LYS A 12 -9.10 -18.62 -4.37
C LYS A 12 -8.06 -17.64 -3.83
N MET A 13 -6.79 -17.90 -4.09
CA MET A 13 -5.72 -16.93 -3.98
C MET A 13 -5.79 -16.03 -5.21
N ALA A 14 -6.67 -15.04 -5.18
CA ALA A 14 -6.68 -14.03 -6.23
C ALA A 14 -5.43 -13.17 -6.10
N LYS A 15 -4.64 -13.02 -7.16
CA LYS A 15 -3.62 -11.98 -7.26
C LYS A 15 -4.04 -10.99 -8.34
N TYR A 16 -3.84 -9.71 -8.08
CA TYR A 16 -4.14 -8.66 -9.04
C TYR A 16 -3.29 -7.40 -8.78
N VAL A 17 -3.13 -6.62 -9.84
CA VAL A 17 -2.42 -5.33 -9.79
C VAL A 17 -3.30 -4.31 -9.07
N ILE A 18 -2.69 -3.52 -8.20
CA ILE A 18 -3.29 -2.34 -7.58
C ILE A 18 -2.84 -1.11 -8.38
N GLN A 19 -3.80 -0.29 -8.78
CA GLN A 19 -3.58 1.00 -9.43
C GLN A 19 -4.19 2.08 -8.56
N ALA A 20 -3.34 2.99 -8.07
CA ALA A 20 -3.74 4.12 -7.25
C ALA A 20 -3.76 5.40 -8.09
N GLU A 21 -4.94 5.91 -8.40
CA GLU A 21 -5.11 7.16 -9.16
C GLU A 21 -4.47 8.38 -8.46
N ARG A 22 -4.37 8.32 -7.13
CA ARG A 22 -3.76 9.37 -6.29
C ARG A 22 -2.31 9.09 -5.90
N GLY A 23 -1.74 7.98 -6.36
CA GLY A 23 -0.35 7.60 -6.14
C GLY A 23 0.51 7.97 -7.34
N ALA A 24 1.81 8.17 -7.11
CA ALA A 24 2.76 8.41 -8.19
C ALA A 24 2.68 7.29 -9.24
N ALA A 25 2.61 7.67 -10.51
CA ALA A 25 2.57 6.72 -11.61
C ALA A 25 3.93 5.98 -11.73
N PRO A 26 3.93 4.70 -12.12
CA PRO A 26 5.17 3.98 -12.39
C PRO A 26 5.97 4.64 -13.52
N GLN A 27 7.26 4.85 -13.30
CA GLN A 27 8.17 5.42 -14.29
C GLN A 27 8.96 4.35 -15.07
N GLY A 28 8.56 3.09 -14.97
CA GLY A 28 9.24 1.97 -15.58
C GLY A 28 8.36 0.71 -15.68
N ALA A 29 8.98 -0.41 -15.99
CA ALA A 29 8.30 -1.70 -16.17
C ALA A 29 7.95 -2.37 -14.83
N TYR A 30 7.17 -1.70 -13.98
CA TYR A 30 6.70 -2.21 -12.69
C TYR A 30 5.28 -1.69 -12.40
N SER A 31 4.61 -2.30 -11.41
CA SER A 31 3.28 -1.89 -10.94
C SER A 31 3.41 -1.14 -9.62
N GLN A 32 2.49 -0.23 -9.31
CA GLN A 32 2.43 0.46 -8.01
C GLN A 32 2.27 -0.51 -6.85
N GLY A 33 1.45 -1.54 -7.03
CA GLY A 33 1.27 -2.58 -6.04
C GLY A 33 0.59 -3.83 -6.58
N TRP A 34 0.70 -4.90 -5.83
CA TRP A 34 0.04 -6.18 -6.08
C TRP A 34 -0.65 -6.68 -4.82
N ARG A 35 -1.86 -7.17 -4.98
CA ARG A 35 -2.45 -8.06 -3.99
C ARG A 35 -2.14 -9.51 -4.34
N ALA A 36 -1.79 -10.31 -3.31
CA ALA A 36 -1.66 -11.77 -3.41
C ALA A 36 -2.28 -12.39 -2.14
N GLY A 37 -3.49 -12.94 -2.27
CA GLY A 37 -4.28 -13.41 -1.14
C GLY A 37 -4.60 -12.28 -0.17
N ASP A 38 -4.18 -12.44 1.09
CA ASP A 38 -4.40 -11.47 2.15
C ASP A 38 -3.28 -10.40 2.25
N PHE A 39 -2.24 -10.50 1.38
CA PHE A 39 -1.12 -9.57 1.40
C PHE A 39 -1.18 -8.56 0.27
N ILE A 40 -0.73 -7.35 0.57
CA ILE A 40 -0.48 -6.28 -0.40
C ILE A 40 1.02 -5.99 -0.41
N PHE A 41 1.59 -5.97 -1.60
CA PHE A 41 2.96 -5.60 -1.87
C PHE A 41 2.95 -4.25 -2.58
N VAL A 42 3.59 -3.25 -1.99
CA VAL A 42 3.74 -1.92 -2.59
C VAL A 42 5.17 -1.76 -3.05
N THR A 43 5.34 -1.26 -4.27
CA THR A 43 6.65 -1.05 -4.89
C THR A 43 7.48 -0.02 -4.14
N GLY A 44 8.80 -0.01 -4.39
CA GLY A 44 9.68 1.10 -4.00
C GLY A 44 9.12 2.42 -4.51
N THR A 45 8.85 3.33 -3.58
CA THR A 45 8.18 4.59 -3.82
C THR A 45 9.07 5.72 -3.35
N GLY A 46 9.42 6.61 -4.28
CA GLY A 46 10.17 7.84 -4.01
C GLY A 46 9.28 9.01 -3.61
N PRO A 47 9.90 10.15 -3.26
CA PRO A 47 9.20 11.40 -2.91
C PRO A 47 8.75 12.14 -4.16
N VAL A 48 7.86 11.52 -4.94
CA VAL A 48 7.35 12.04 -6.21
C VAL A 48 5.94 12.58 -5.98
N ASP A 49 5.69 13.80 -6.43
CA ASP A 49 4.34 14.36 -6.47
C ASP A 49 3.49 13.59 -7.50
N ALA A 50 2.37 13.05 -7.06
CA ALA A 50 1.51 12.21 -7.90
C ALA A 50 0.84 12.96 -9.06
N LYS A 51 0.75 14.29 -9.02
CA LYS A 51 0.13 15.13 -10.07
C LYS A 51 1.12 15.51 -11.14
N THR A 52 2.34 15.88 -10.72
CA THR A 52 3.37 16.36 -11.67
C THR A 52 4.29 15.25 -12.15
N GLY A 53 4.43 14.17 -11.38
CA GLY A 53 5.40 13.09 -11.63
C GLY A 53 6.83 13.47 -11.28
N GLU A 54 7.04 14.63 -10.65
CA GLU A 54 8.36 15.17 -10.34
C GLU A 54 8.73 14.92 -8.87
N LEU A 55 10.04 14.88 -8.59
CA LEU A 55 10.55 14.84 -7.22
C LEU A 55 10.12 16.11 -6.47
N SER A 56 9.65 15.93 -5.23
CA SER A 56 9.20 17.02 -4.37
C SER A 56 9.74 16.86 -2.95
N GLY A 57 9.97 18.01 -2.30
CA GLY A 57 10.59 18.11 -0.97
C GLY A 57 12.09 18.33 -1.03
N GLU A 58 12.56 19.33 -0.27
CA GLU A 58 13.98 19.72 -0.20
C GLU A 58 14.71 19.04 0.98
N SER A 59 13.95 18.62 1.99
CA SER A 59 14.47 18.01 3.22
C SER A 59 14.10 16.53 3.31
N ILE A 60 14.87 15.77 4.11
CA ILE A 60 14.55 14.36 4.37
C ILE A 60 13.19 14.21 5.06
N GLU A 61 12.79 15.17 5.89
CA GLU A 61 11.50 15.18 6.56
C GLU A 61 10.36 15.30 5.57
N GLU A 62 10.42 16.26 4.65
CA GLU A 62 9.40 16.47 3.61
C GLU A 62 9.32 15.28 2.67
N GLN A 63 10.46 14.78 2.23
CA GLN A 63 10.52 13.61 1.36
C GLN A 63 9.98 12.36 2.06
N THR A 64 10.25 12.17 3.36
CA THR A 64 9.71 11.05 4.14
C THR A 64 8.19 11.14 4.26
N GLU A 65 7.63 12.32 4.54
CA GLU A 65 6.17 12.53 4.59
C GLU A 65 5.53 12.17 3.25
N LEU A 66 6.13 12.60 2.14
CA LEU A 66 5.60 12.33 0.80
C LEU A 66 5.69 10.85 0.42
N VAL A 67 6.82 10.20 0.69
CA VAL A 67 7.01 8.76 0.47
C VAL A 67 5.95 7.96 1.23
N ILE A 68 5.73 8.24 2.51
CA ILE A 68 4.72 7.54 3.31
C ILE A 68 3.31 7.83 2.77
N SER A 69 3.02 9.04 2.34
CA SER A 69 1.73 9.39 1.72
C SER A 69 1.50 8.66 0.40
N ASN A 70 2.54 8.46 -0.41
CA ASN A 70 2.48 7.69 -1.64
C ASN A 70 2.22 6.20 -1.36
N LEU A 71 2.91 5.59 -0.37
CA LEU A 71 2.62 4.22 0.09
C LEU A 71 1.15 4.09 0.55
N GLU A 72 0.68 5.04 1.35
CA GLU A 72 -0.70 5.07 1.85
C GLU A 72 -1.73 5.17 0.73
N SER A 73 -1.44 5.94 -0.32
CA SER A 73 -2.30 6.06 -1.50
C SER A 73 -2.48 4.72 -2.23
N VAL A 74 -1.41 3.93 -2.37
CA VAL A 74 -1.48 2.60 -2.98
C VAL A 74 -2.23 1.62 -2.09
N LEU A 75 -1.99 1.64 -0.77
CA LEU A 75 -2.72 0.81 0.19
C LEU A 75 -4.22 1.14 0.18
N ALA A 76 -4.58 2.43 0.18
CA ALA A 76 -5.96 2.90 0.19
C ALA A 76 -6.74 2.51 -1.07
N ALA A 77 -6.06 2.40 -2.22
CA ALA A 77 -6.67 1.94 -3.47
C ALA A 77 -7.21 0.50 -3.37
N ASP A 78 -6.72 -0.27 -2.39
CA ASP A 78 -7.20 -1.62 -2.11
C ASP A 78 -7.70 -1.78 -0.66
N HIS A 79 -8.25 -0.70 -0.10
CA HIS A 79 -8.92 -0.65 1.21
C HIS A 79 -8.04 -1.00 2.42
N ALA A 80 -6.72 -0.90 2.29
CA ALA A 80 -5.77 -1.05 3.38
C ALA A 80 -5.27 0.32 3.89
N ARG A 81 -4.60 0.31 5.03
CA ARG A 81 -4.09 1.50 5.73
C ARG A 81 -2.66 1.24 6.22
N LEU A 82 -1.95 2.28 6.66
CA LEU A 82 -0.64 2.14 7.29
C LEU A 82 -0.66 1.19 8.50
N ALA A 83 -1.76 1.11 9.23
CA ALA A 83 -1.93 0.19 10.36
C ALA A 83 -1.93 -1.30 9.96
N ASP A 84 -2.14 -1.61 8.67
CA ASP A 84 -2.15 -2.97 8.14
C ASP A 84 -0.74 -3.39 7.65
N VAL A 85 0.23 -2.43 7.63
CA VAL A 85 1.61 -2.69 7.20
C VAL A 85 2.33 -3.56 8.22
N VAL A 86 2.96 -4.62 7.76
CA VAL A 86 3.72 -5.56 8.60
C VAL A 86 5.22 -5.49 8.34
N LYS A 87 5.64 -5.00 7.18
CA LYS A 87 7.06 -4.82 6.82
C LYS A 87 7.26 -3.55 6.01
N VAL A 88 8.37 -2.87 6.29
CA VAL A 88 8.88 -1.74 5.47
C VAL A 88 10.36 -1.95 5.18
N THR A 89 10.77 -1.70 3.93
CA THR A 89 12.19 -1.52 3.57
C THR A 89 12.41 -0.05 3.25
N VAL A 90 13.45 0.54 3.79
CA VAL A 90 13.81 1.96 3.58
C VAL A 90 15.22 2.05 3.04
N HIS A 91 15.36 2.78 1.95
CA HIS A 91 16.62 3.14 1.33
C HIS A 91 16.89 4.63 1.59
N LEU A 92 18.06 4.95 2.12
CA LEU A 92 18.51 6.33 2.35
C LEU A 92 19.72 6.63 1.47
N SER A 93 19.75 7.81 0.87
CA SER A 93 20.92 8.27 0.11
C SER A 93 22.17 8.43 1.00
N ASP A 94 21.93 8.73 2.29
CA ASP A 94 22.97 8.83 3.32
C ASP A 94 22.42 8.25 4.64
N PRO A 95 23.10 7.22 5.23
CA PRO A 95 22.74 6.67 6.53
C PRO A 95 22.72 7.70 7.67
N ALA A 96 23.44 8.81 7.57
CA ALA A 96 23.42 9.90 8.55
C ALA A 96 22.04 10.55 8.68
N LEU A 97 21.17 10.42 7.68
CA LEU A 97 19.78 10.91 7.69
C LEU A 97 18.84 10.09 8.58
N PHE A 98 19.31 8.94 9.13
CA PHE A 98 18.50 8.00 9.89
C PHE A 98 17.66 8.68 11.00
N GLY A 99 18.27 9.49 11.86
CA GLY A 99 17.58 10.10 12.99
C GLY A 99 16.42 11.00 12.55
N ARG A 100 16.63 11.77 11.50
CA ARG A 100 15.68 12.77 10.99
C ARG A 100 14.48 12.06 10.31
N TYR A 101 14.72 11.11 9.38
CA TYR A 101 13.60 10.37 8.78
C TYR A 101 12.84 9.54 9.81
N ASN A 102 13.55 8.93 10.78
CA ASN A 102 12.92 8.11 11.81
C ASN A 102 11.97 8.90 12.70
N ALA A 103 12.24 10.19 12.95
CA ALA A 103 11.32 11.06 13.69
C ALA A 103 9.98 11.25 12.93
N VAL A 104 10.03 11.39 11.60
CA VAL A 104 8.83 11.44 10.75
C VAL A 104 8.11 10.10 10.75
N TYR A 105 8.85 9.02 10.52
CA TYR A 105 8.32 7.65 10.49
C TYR A 105 7.54 7.32 11.77
N ALA A 106 8.09 7.65 12.95
CA ALA A 106 7.48 7.40 14.25
C ALA A 106 6.17 8.18 14.49
N ARG A 107 5.96 9.30 13.80
CA ARG A 107 4.69 10.05 13.84
C ARG A 107 3.62 9.47 12.91
N ARG A 108 4.04 8.88 11.80
CA ARG A 108 3.13 8.35 10.77
C ARG A 108 2.70 6.91 11.06
N PHE A 109 3.59 6.09 11.59
CA PHE A 109 3.28 4.74 12.03
C PHE A 109 3.01 4.70 13.52
N SER A 110 2.03 3.90 13.94
CA SER A 110 1.69 3.70 15.37
C SER A 110 2.15 2.33 15.86
N PRO A 111 2.49 2.19 17.15
CA PRO A 111 2.74 0.87 17.75
C PRO A 111 1.51 -0.06 17.67
N PRO A 112 1.71 -1.38 17.48
CA PRO A 112 2.99 -2.03 17.24
C PRO A 112 3.53 -1.67 15.85
N TYR A 113 4.80 -1.25 15.79
CA TYR A 113 5.44 -0.87 14.54
C TYR A 113 5.66 -2.07 13.61
N PRO A 114 5.60 -1.89 12.28
CA PRO A 114 6.00 -2.95 11.35
C PRO A 114 7.48 -3.28 11.51
N VAL A 115 7.87 -4.52 11.17
CA VAL A 115 9.29 -4.86 11.08
C VAL A 115 9.92 -4.02 9.96
N ARG A 116 11.15 -3.52 10.17
CA ARG A 116 11.79 -2.59 9.23
C ARG A 116 13.25 -2.92 8.98
N THR A 117 13.67 -2.77 7.73
CA THR A 117 15.07 -2.71 7.33
C THR A 117 15.35 -1.30 6.80
N THR A 118 16.47 -0.70 7.21
CA THR A 118 16.94 0.58 6.66
C THR A 118 18.38 0.41 6.21
N VAL A 119 18.66 0.80 4.97
CA VAL A 119 19.98 0.67 4.33
C VAL A 119 20.36 1.96 3.62
N GLY A 120 21.65 2.22 3.49
CA GLY A 120 22.18 3.21 2.57
C GLY A 120 22.14 2.68 1.14
N SER A 121 21.72 3.49 0.19
CA SER A 121 21.57 3.12 -1.22
C SER A 121 21.94 4.26 -2.15
N ASP A 122 22.41 3.92 -3.35
CA ASP A 122 22.58 4.91 -4.40
C ASP A 122 21.22 5.27 -5.02
N LEU A 123 20.68 6.41 -4.66
CA LEU A 123 19.40 6.93 -5.13
C LEU A 123 19.56 7.99 -6.23
N ARG A 124 20.74 8.15 -6.82
CA ARG A 124 21.06 9.18 -7.83
C ARG A 124 20.35 8.98 -9.17
N SER A 125 19.66 7.87 -9.37
CA SER A 125 18.77 7.69 -10.54
C SER A 125 17.70 8.78 -10.64
N LEU A 126 17.29 9.35 -9.49
CA LEU A 126 16.46 10.54 -9.42
C LEU A 126 17.21 11.61 -8.61
N PRO A 127 17.81 12.64 -9.29
CA PRO A 127 18.62 13.64 -8.62
C PRO A 127 17.88 14.36 -7.50
N GLY A 128 18.50 14.43 -6.30
CA GLY A 128 17.89 15.03 -5.11
C GLY A 128 17.05 14.07 -4.27
N MET A 129 16.86 12.82 -4.67
CA MET A 129 16.16 11.83 -3.87
C MET A 129 16.99 11.41 -2.65
N LEU A 130 16.41 11.58 -1.46
CA LEU A 130 17.04 11.26 -0.18
C LEU A 130 16.55 9.96 0.43
N ILE A 131 15.34 9.52 0.05
CA ILE A 131 14.68 8.35 0.61
C ILE A 131 13.78 7.66 -0.44
N GLU A 132 13.76 6.33 -0.39
CA GLU A 132 12.77 5.48 -1.03
C GLU A 132 12.29 4.42 -0.04
N ALA A 133 11.05 3.98 -0.15
CA ALA A 133 10.54 2.90 0.69
C ALA A 133 9.54 2.01 -0.05
N ASP A 134 9.58 0.72 0.26
CA ASP A 134 8.55 -0.26 -0.08
C ASP A 134 7.87 -0.80 1.17
N CYS A 135 6.70 -1.43 1.01
CA CYS A 135 6.05 -2.08 2.14
C CYS A 135 5.25 -3.32 1.75
N ILE A 136 5.01 -4.16 2.76
CA ILE A 136 4.09 -5.29 2.71
C ILE A 136 3.04 -5.07 3.80
N ALA A 137 1.75 -5.14 3.42
CA ALA A 137 0.63 -5.08 4.35
C ALA A 137 -0.11 -6.41 4.42
N TYR A 138 -0.64 -6.74 5.59
CA TYR A 138 -1.57 -7.84 5.82
C TYR A 138 -2.97 -7.26 5.99
N ALA A 139 -3.80 -7.42 4.97
CA ALA A 139 -5.14 -6.85 4.90
C ALA A 139 -6.13 -7.89 4.36
N PRO A 140 -6.58 -8.84 5.19
CA PRO A 140 -7.49 -9.89 4.77
C PRO A 140 -8.80 -9.30 4.25
N GLN A 141 -9.21 -9.75 3.06
CA GLN A 141 -10.48 -9.34 2.48
C GLN A 141 -11.61 -9.87 3.36
N ARG A 142 -12.40 -8.99 3.96
CA ARG A 142 -13.61 -9.38 4.67
C ARG A 142 -14.55 -10.07 3.69
N LYS A 143 -14.87 -11.35 3.96
CA LYS A 143 -15.98 -12.01 3.25
C LYS A 143 -17.21 -11.14 3.44
N SER A 144 -17.78 -10.62 2.36
CA SER A 144 -19.08 -9.97 2.43
C SER A 144 -20.03 -10.98 3.05
N SER A 145 -20.54 -10.69 4.26
CA SER A 145 -21.61 -11.47 4.87
C SER A 145 -22.81 -11.33 3.93
N ALA A 146 -23.04 -12.37 3.11
CA ALA A 146 -24.24 -12.44 2.30
C ALA A 146 -25.43 -12.21 3.24
N ARG A 147 -26.11 -11.09 3.05
CA ARG A 147 -27.35 -10.75 3.74
C ARG A 147 -28.29 -11.93 3.56
N LYS A 148 -28.44 -12.76 4.60
CA LYS A 148 -29.48 -13.78 4.65
C LYS A 148 -30.80 -13.07 4.41
N SER A 149 -31.34 -13.19 3.21
CA SER A 149 -32.70 -12.75 2.91
C SER A 149 -33.64 -13.53 3.81
N SER A 150 -34.32 -12.83 4.72
CA SER A 150 -35.34 -13.38 5.57
C SER A 150 -36.41 -14.04 4.68
N PRO A 151 -36.88 -15.26 4.97
CA PRO A 151 -37.93 -15.89 4.18
C PRO A 151 -39.23 -15.10 4.36
N LYS A 152 -39.78 -14.60 3.24
CA LYS A 152 -41.14 -13.98 3.22
C LYS A 152 -42.14 -14.96 3.78
N LYS A 153 -42.75 -14.66 4.91
CA LYS A 153 -43.92 -15.37 5.47
C LYS A 153 -45.03 -15.36 4.41
N LYS A 154 -45.35 -16.54 3.85
CA LYS A 154 -46.55 -16.76 3.06
C LYS A 154 -47.76 -16.55 3.99
N LYS A 155 -48.54 -15.49 3.75
CA LYS A 155 -49.88 -15.34 4.34
C LYS A 155 -50.80 -16.41 3.74
N SER A 156 -51.20 -17.37 4.54
CA SER A 156 -52.25 -18.30 4.17
C SER A 156 -53.57 -17.54 4.07
N ARG A 157 -54.18 -17.49 2.89
CA ARG A 157 -55.58 -17.11 2.70
C ARG A 157 -56.44 -18.28 3.14
N ARG A 158 -57.11 -18.17 4.28
CA ARG A 158 -58.26 -19.01 4.58
C ARG A 158 -59.43 -18.52 3.70
N ALA A 159 -59.96 -19.42 2.87
CA ALA A 159 -61.25 -19.24 2.22
C ALA A 159 -62.37 -19.60 3.17
N ARG A 160 -63.43 -18.80 3.11
CA ARG A 160 -64.76 -19.18 3.58
C ARG A 160 -65.59 -19.60 2.39
#